data_40ddefb61c23677697c42daf191a4a93
#
_entry.id   40ddefb61c23677697c42daf191a4a93
#
_cell.length_a   1.000
_cell.length_b   1.000
_cell.length_c   1.000
_cell.angle_alpha   90.00
_cell.angle_beta   90.00
_cell.angle_gamma   90.00
#
_symmetry.space_group_name_H-M   'P 1'
#
loop_
_entity.id
_entity.type
_entity.pdbx_description
1 polymer ?
#
loop_
_entity_poly.entity_id
_entity_poly.type
_entity_poly.pdbx_seq_one_letter_code
_entity_poly.pdbx_strand_id
1 'polypeptide(L)'
;PQLFAPFELIKYDVATDEPVRDERGLCIPVGPGETGLLVSKITENTPFHGYAGDATKTEKKILRDVLAKGDAFFNTGDLLLMDHQRFLYFQDRVGDTFRWKGENVATTEVEATLAAVGFIQEVNVYGVAVPGCEGRCGMAAVRLKDGATF
;
A
#
# COMPACT_ATOMS: atom_id res chain seq x y z
N PRO A 1 0.53 17.10 21.29
CA PRO A 1 1.32 15.99 21.81
C PRO A 1 0.94 14.72 21.05
N GLN A 2 1.85 14.23 20.22
CA GLN A 2 1.74 12.92 19.56
C GLN A 2 1.95 11.84 20.62
N LEU A 3 0.91 11.49 21.35
CA LEU A 3 1.02 10.58 22.49
C LEU A 3 0.69 9.13 22.18
N PHE A 4 0.25 8.80 20.96
CA PHE A 4 -0.20 7.44 20.64
C PHE A 4 0.26 7.02 19.26
N ALA A 5 1.05 5.97 19.24
CA ALA A 5 1.66 5.26 18.13
C ALA A 5 2.55 6.14 17.21
N PRO A 6 3.86 5.92 17.22
CA PRO A 6 4.78 6.58 16.31
C PRO A 6 4.62 5.98 14.91
N PHE A 7 3.57 6.36 14.21
CA PHE A 7 3.37 6.02 12.81
C PHE A 7 3.58 7.26 11.93
N GLU A 8 3.91 7.03 10.67
CA GLU A 8 4.04 8.05 9.65
C GLU A 8 3.50 7.52 8.32
N LEU A 9 3.07 8.44 7.45
CA LEU A 9 2.78 8.14 6.06
C LEU A 9 3.90 8.70 5.20
N ILE A 10 4.56 7.84 4.44
CA ILE A 10 5.70 8.20 3.58
C ILE A 10 5.36 7.97 2.12
N LYS A 11 5.96 8.77 1.26
CA LYS A 11 5.80 8.68 -0.20
C LYS A 11 6.27 7.32 -0.69
N TYR A 12 5.48 6.67 -1.53
CA TYR A 12 5.75 5.34 -2.05
C TYR A 12 5.56 5.29 -3.56
N ASP A 13 6.52 4.71 -4.25
CA ASP A 13 6.43 4.48 -5.69
C ASP A 13 6.00 3.03 -5.96
N VAL A 14 4.77 2.88 -6.42
CA VAL A 14 4.16 1.57 -6.73
C VAL A 14 4.82 0.89 -7.93
N ALA A 15 5.44 1.67 -8.82
CA ALA A 15 6.09 1.12 -10.02
C ALA A 15 7.43 0.43 -9.69
N THR A 16 8.18 1.01 -8.76
CA THR A 16 9.47 0.46 -8.30
C THR A 16 9.33 -0.43 -7.06
N ASP A 17 8.14 -0.41 -6.43
CA ASP A 17 7.85 -1.12 -5.17
C ASP A 17 8.76 -0.67 -4.01
N GLU A 18 9.07 0.65 -3.96
CA GLU A 18 9.98 1.21 -2.97
C GLU A 18 9.51 2.57 -2.42
N PRO A 19 9.87 2.91 -1.16
CA PRO A 19 9.70 4.26 -0.64
C PRO A 19 10.52 5.29 -1.40
N VAL A 20 9.91 6.44 -1.71
CA VAL A 20 10.62 7.57 -2.33
C VAL A 20 11.52 8.24 -1.29
N ARG A 21 12.79 8.46 -1.65
CA ARG A 21 13.80 9.08 -0.77
C ARG A 21 14.31 10.40 -1.32
N ASP A 22 14.68 11.30 -0.42
CA ASP A 22 15.34 12.55 -0.74
C ASP A 22 16.85 12.37 -1.04
N GLU A 23 17.53 13.46 -1.34
CA GLU A 23 18.99 13.47 -1.62
C GLU A 23 19.85 12.98 -0.43
N ARG A 24 19.33 13.03 0.79
CA ARG A 24 19.98 12.53 2.01
C ARG A 24 19.73 11.04 2.22
N GLY A 25 18.90 10.42 1.36
CA GLY A 25 18.48 9.03 1.45
C GLY A 25 17.44 8.78 2.56
N LEU A 26 16.72 9.81 3.00
CA LEU A 26 15.60 9.72 3.94
C LEU A 26 14.28 9.64 3.17
N CYS A 27 13.28 8.94 3.73
CA CYS A 27 11.96 8.89 3.13
C CYS A 27 11.25 10.25 3.23
N ILE A 28 10.40 10.54 2.25
CA ILE A 28 9.64 11.79 2.17
C ILE A 28 8.26 11.57 2.80
N PRO A 29 7.91 12.23 3.93
CA PRO A 29 6.56 12.18 4.45
C PRO A 29 5.55 12.78 3.48
N VAL A 30 4.31 12.29 3.49
CA VAL A 30 3.21 12.87 2.72
C VAL A 30 2.39 13.83 3.56
N GLY A 31 1.78 14.82 2.89
CA GLY A 31 0.86 15.77 3.52
C GLY A 31 -0.58 15.25 3.58
N PRO A 32 -1.47 16.00 4.27
CA PRO A 32 -2.90 15.74 4.25
C PRO A 32 -3.46 15.76 2.82
N GLY A 33 -4.30 14.79 2.48
CA GLY A 33 -4.86 14.62 1.14
C GLY A 33 -4.01 13.79 0.19
N GLU A 34 -2.81 13.37 0.61
CA GLU A 34 -1.94 12.51 -0.17
C GLU A 34 -1.94 11.08 0.37
N THR A 35 -1.92 10.11 -0.53
CA THR A 35 -1.76 8.69 -0.17
C THR A 35 -0.30 8.37 0.09
N GLY A 36 -0.03 7.68 1.21
CA GLY A 36 1.30 7.24 1.59
C GLY A 36 1.32 5.83 2.18
N LEU A 37 2.50 5.23 2.20
CA LEU A 37 2.75 3.98 2.89
C LEU A 37 2.76 4.22 4.40
N LEU A 38 1.92 3.49 5.11
CA LEU A 38 1.93 3.51 6.57
C LEU A 38 3.14 2.77 7.11
N VAL A 39 3.92 3.48 7.92
CA VAL A 39 5.08 2.91 8.61
C VAL A 39 4.98 3.20 10.11
N SER A 40 5.42 2.25 10.93
CA SER A 40 5.41 2.38 12.40
C SER A 40 6.82 2.32 12.95
N LYS A 41 7.21 3.29 13.77
CA LYS A 41 8.54 3.35 14.35
C LYS A 41 8.79 2.18 15.28
N ILE A 42 9.90 1.48 15.07
CA ILE A 42 10.36 0.41 15.96
C ILE A 42 11.12 1.05 17.11
N THR A 43 10.66 0.80 18.34
CA THR A 43 11.28 1.30 19.57
C THR A 43 11.26 0.20 20.63
N GLU A 44 11.92 0.41 21.75
CA GLU A 44 11.86 -0.52 22.89
C GLU A 44 10.42 -0.73 23.40
N ASN A 45 9.56 0.30 23.29
CA ASN A 45 8.16 0.22 23.71
C ASN A 45 7.22 -0.32 22.63
N THR A 46 7.66 -0.33 21.37
CA THR A 46 6.95 -0.86 20.20
C THR A 46 7.89 -1.77 19.41
N PRO A 47 8.29 -2.91 19.99
CA PRO A 47 9.23 -3.80 19.35
C PRO A 47 8.57 -4.56 18.21
N PHE A 48 9.31 -4.77 17.12
CA PHE A 48 8.95 -5.71 16.06
C PHE A 48 9.75 -6.98 16.23
N HIS A 49 9.08 -8.04 16.67
CA HIS A 49 9.75 -9.33 16.94
C HIS A 49 10.00 -10.17 15.68
N GLY A 50 9.53 -9.70 14.53
CA GLY A 50 9.68 -10.43 13.27
C GLY A 50 8.74 -11.61 13.12
N TYR A 51 8.90 -12.32 12.00
CA TYR A 51 8.15 -13.54 11.70
C TYR A 51 8.91 -14.76 12.18
N ALA A 52 8.24 -15.64 12.94
CA ALA A 52 8.85 -16.85 13.47
C ALA A 52 9.44 -17.72 12.33
N GLY A 53 10.75 -17.97 12.41
CA GLY A 53 11.46 -18.85 11.49
C GLY A 53 11.84 -18.24 10.13
N ASP A 54 11.58 -16.96 9.86
CA ASP A 54 11.93 -16.32 8.58
C ASP A 54 12.58 -14.95 8.76
N ALA A 55 13.89 -14.95 8.94
CA ALA A 55 14.70 -13.74 9.09
C ALA A 55 14.68 -12.88 7.81
N THR A 56 14.60 -13.49 6.63
CA THR A 56 14.59 -12.76 5.35
C THR A 56 13.29 -11.97 5.16
N LYS A 57 12.15 -12.56 5.49
CA LYS A 57 10.87 -11.85 5.48
C LYS A 57 10.81 -10.76 6.54
N THR A 58 11.40 -11.00 7.69
CA THR A 58 11.51 -10.02 8.77
C THR A 58 12.28 -8.79 8.32
N GLU A 59 13.47 -8.95 7.75
CA GLU A 59 14.30 -7.82 7.27
C GLU A 59 13.62 -7.03 6.15
N LYS A 60 12.91 -7.67 5.23
CA LYS A 60 12.14 -6.99 4.18
C LYS A 60 11.03 -6.08 4.71
N LYS A 61 10.58 -6.30 5.94
CA LYS A 61 9.56 -5.48 6.60
C LYS A 61 10.15 -4.34 7.46
N ILE A 62 11.46 -4.24 7.54
CA ILE A 62 12.14 -3.17 8.29
C ILE A 62 12.70 -2.15 7.30
N LEU A 63 12.16 -0.94 7.36
CA LEU A 63 12.70 0.21 6.65
C LEU A 63 13.67 0.96 7.56
N ARG A 64 14.86 1.22 7.07
CA ARG A 64 15.91 1.97 7.78
C ARG A 64 16.08 3.36 7.19
N ASP A 65 16.58 4.30 8.00
CA ASP A 65 16.80 5.69 7.56
C ASP A 65 15.50 6.30 6.99
N VAL A 66 14.41 6.22 7.73
CA VAL A 66 13.09 6.70 7.27
C VAL A 66 12.97 8.21 7.48
N LEU A 67 13.00 8.70 8.72
CA LEU A 67 12.93 10.13 9.04
C LEU A 67 14.28 10.69 9.49
N ALA A 68 15.14 9.84 10.02
CA ALA A 68 16.47 10.20 10.50
C ALA A 68 17.44 9.04 10.27
N LYS A 69 18.72 9.35 10.13
CA LYS A 69 19.76 8.33 10.01
C LYS A 69 19.79 7.44 11.27
N GLY A 70 19.78 6.13 11.04
CA GLY A 70 19.82 5.11 12.08
C GLY A 70 18.46 4.75 12.69
N ASP A 71 17.36 5.37 12.28
CA ASP A 71 16.03 4.94 12.70
C ASP A 71 15.57 3.67 11.96
N ALA A 72 14.58 3.00 12.53
CA ALA A 72 13.98 1.81 11.95
C ALA A 72 12.46 1.85 12.09
N PHE A 73 11.77 1.51 11.01
CA PHE A 73 10.32 1.48 10.96
C PHE A 73 9.83 0.15 10.39
N PHE A 74 8.72 -0.32 10.90
CA PHE A 74 7.99 -1.46 10.35
C PHE A 74 7.17 -0.99 9.15
N ASN A 75 7.35 -1.68 8.01
CA ASN A 75 6.55 -1.50 6.80
C ASN A 75 5.28 -2.34 6.92
N THR A 76 4.12 -1.68 7.07
CA THR A 76 2.84 -2.37 7.17
C THR A 76 2.41 -3.00 5.85
N GLY A 77 2.79 -2.40 4.74
CA GLY A 77 2.35 -2.75 3.39
C GLY A 77 0.99 -2.16 3.04
N ASP A 78 0.46 -1.25 3.85
CA ASP A 78 -0.83 -0.62 3.64
C ASP A 78 -0.64 0.83 3.17
N LEU A 79 -1.36 1.21 2.12
CA LEU A 79 -1.44 2.57 1.61
C LEU A 79 -2.65 3.25 2.21
N LEU A 80 -2.44 4.38 2.88
CA LEU A 80 -3.49 5.16 3.52
C LEU A 80 -3.43 6.62 3.06
N LEU A 81 -4.58 7.27 3.09
CA LEU A 81 -4.72 8.71 2.95
C LEU A 81 -5.05 9.30 4.32
N MET A 82 -4.41 10.38 4.69
CA MET A 82 -4.75 11.17 5.87
C MET A 82 -5.42 12.47 5.44
N ASP A 83 -6.60 12.77 5.97
CA ASP A 83 -7.27 14.03 5.69
C ASP A 83 -6.76 15.19 6.55
N HIS A 84 -7.28 16.41 6.31
CA HIS A 84 -6.92 17.60 7.06
C HIS A 84 -7.35 17.55 8.54
N GLN A 85 -8.28 16.66 8.90
CA GLN A 85 -8.76 16.42 10.27
C GLN A 85 -7.97 15.29 10.96
N ARG A 86 -6.98 14.68 10.24
CA ARG A 86 -6.14 13.57 10.68
C ARG A 86 -6.86 12.23 10.83
N PHE A 87 -7.97 12.04 10.13
CA PHE A 87 -8.53 10.71 9.95
C PHE A 87 -7.76 9.96 8.87
N LEU A 88 -7.55 8.66 9.12
CA LEU A 88 -6.86 7.76 8.21
C LEU A 88 -7.88 6.93 7.44
N TYR A 89 -7.74 6.90 6.13
CA TYR A 89 -8.56 6.13 5.22
C TYR A 89 -7.69 5.10 4.51
N PHE A 90 -8.04 3.83 4.67
CA PHE A 90 -7.38 2.76 3.92
C PHE A 90 -7.66 2.94 2.43
N GLN A 91 -6.60 2.90 1.62
CA GLN A 91 -6.71 3.00 0.16
C GLN A 91 -6.50 1.63 -0.48
N ASP A 92 -5.38 0.98 -0.22
CA ASP A 92 -5.06 -0.32 -0.79
C ASP A 92 -3.84 -0.95 -0.09
N ARG A 93 -3.47 -2.14 -0.51
CA ARG A 93 -2.18 -2.76 -0.18
C ARG A 93 -1.15 -2.52 -1.27
N VAL A 94 0.11 -2.37 -0.86
CA VAL A 94 1.24 -2.15 -1.77
C VAL A 94 1.31 -3.21 -2.88
N GLY A 95 1.07 -4.49 -2.57
CA GLY A 95 1.12 -5.58 -3.53
C GLY A 95 -0.07 -5.65 -4.50
N ASP A 96 -1.16 -4.97 -4.17
CA ASP A 96 -2.42 -5.04 -4.92
C ASP A 96 -2.59 -3.83 -5.84
N THR A 97 -2.16 -2.63 -5.43
CA THR A 97 -2.13 -1.45 -6.30
C THR A 97 -1.24 -1.68 -7.51
N PHE A 98 -1.72 -1.35 -8.69
CA PHE A 98 -0.95 -1.42 -9.93
C PHE A 98 -0.91 -0.08 -10.67
N ARG A 99 0.10 0.09 -11.54
CA ARG A 99 0.25 1.29 -12.37
C ARG A 99 -0.09 0.98 -13.81
N TRP A 100 -1.00 1.78 -14.38
CA TRP A 100 -1.38 1.70 -15.79
C TRP A 100 -1.35 3.08 -16.44
N LYS A 101 -0.60 3.23 -17.52
CA LYS A 101 -0.46 4.49 -18.29
C LYS A 101 -0.16 5.72 -17.42
N GLY A 102 0.69 5.55 -16.42
CA GLY A 102 1.09 6.63 -15.51
C GLY A 102 0.20 6.82 -14.27
N GLU A 103 -0.98 6.21 -14.23
CA GLU A 103 -1.91 6.31 -13.11
C GLU A 103 -1.80 5.11 -12.15
N ASN A 104 -1.81 5.36 -10.85
CA ASN A 104 -1.92 4.33 -9.84
C ASN A 104 -3.38 3.92 -9.68
N VAL A 105 -3.65 2.63 -9.80
CA VAL A 105 -5.00 2.05 -9.72
C VAL A 105 -5.09 1.20 -8.46
N ALA A 106 -5.93 1.61 -7.51
CA ALA A 106 -6.27 0.83 -6.33
C ALA A 106 -7.25 -0.28 -6.71
N THR A 107 -6.90 -1.53 -6.43
CA THR A 107 -7.74 -2.69 -6.77
C THR A 107 -9.08 -2.61 -6.06
N THR A 108 -9.07 -2.15 -4.80
CA THR A 108 -10.28 -2.00 -3.97
C THR A 108 -11.31 -1.04 -4.55
N GLU A 109 -10.89 0.05 -5.22
CA GLU A 109 -11.82 1.00 -5.87
C GLU A 109 -12.51 0.35 -7.07
N VAL A 110 -11.76 -0.40 -7.87
CA VAL A 110 -12.31 -1.12 -9.02
C VAL A 110 -13.24 -2.24 -8.55
N GLU A 111 -12.85 -3.00 -7.52
CA GLU A 111 -13.65 -4.05 -6.90
C GLU A 111 -14.98 -3.50 -6.36
N ALA A 112 -14.95 -2.37 -5.64
CA ALA A 112 -16.15 -1.73 -5.11
C ALA A 112 -17.12 -1.32 -6.24
N THR A 113 -16.59 -0.80 -7.35
CA THR A 113 -17.39 -0.43 -8.52
C THR A 113 -18.01 -1.65 -9.17
N LEU A 114 -17.26 -2.73 -9.37
CA LEU A 114 -17.75 -3.97 -9.99
C LEU A 114 -18.73 -4.71 -9.08
N ALA A 115 -18.51 -4.71 -7.76
CA ALA A 115 -19.40 -5.34 -6.79
C ALA A 115 -20.81 -4.72 -6.75
N ALA A 116 -20.96 -3.46 -7.19
CA ALA A 116 -22.26 -2.81 -7.34
C ALA A 116 -23.11 -3.40 -8.49
N VAL A 117 -22.53 -4.20 -9.36
CA VAL A 117 -23.25 -4.85 -10.46
C VAL A 117 -24.05 -6.04 -9.93
N GLY A 118 -25.36 -6.00 -10.10
CA GLY A 118 -26.32 -6.87 -9.42
C GLY A 118 -26.15 -8.37 -9.64
N PHE A 119 -25.52 -8.81 -10.73
CA PHE A 119 -25.29 -10.23 -11.05
C PHE A 119 -23.91 -10.74 -10.60
N ILE A 120 -23.02 -9.88 -10.11
CA ILE A 120 -21.71 -10.28 -9.58
C ILE A 120 -21.88 -10.71 -8.11
N GLN A 121 -21.34 -11.87 -7.77
CA GLN A 121 -21.29 -12.39 -6.40
C GLN A 121 -19.96 -12.04 -5.72
N GLU A 122 -18.85 -12.25 -6.41
CA GLU A 122 -17.50 -11.97 -5.93
C GLU A 122 -16.68 -11.40 -7.08
N VAL A 123 -15.75 -10.50 -6.74
CA VAL A 123 -14.79 -9.95 -7.68
C VAL A 123 -13.43 -9.80 -6.99
N ASN A 124 -12.37 -10.13 -7.71
CA ASN A 124 -11.01 -9.86 -7.30
C ASN A 124 -10.28 -9.20 -8.47
N VAL A 125 -9.68 -8.04 -8.21
CA VAL A 125 -8.97 -7.24 -9.21
C VAL A 125 -7.48 -7.29 -8.95
N TYR A 126 -6.69 -7.40 -10.01
CA TYR A 126 -5.23 -7.41 -9.94
C TYR A 126 -4.60 -6.89 -11.23
N GLY A 127 -3.33 -6.45 -11.12
CA GLY A 127 -2.58 -5.95 -12.27
C GLY A 127 -1.84 -7.07 -13.00
N VAL A 128 -1.99 -7.15 -14.33
CA VAL A 128 -1.28 -8.08 -15.20
C VAL A 128 -0.37 -7.34 -16.18
N ALA A 129 0.83 -7.87 -16.39
CA ALA A 129 1.72 -7.35 -17.43
C ALA A 129 1.19 -7.72 -18.81
N VAL A 130 1.13 -6.72 -19.71
CA VAL A 130 0.76 -6.91 -21.11
C VAL A 130 1.99 -6.68 -21.97
N PRO A 131 2.41 -7.63 -22.82
CA PRO A 131 3.58 -7.45 -23.67
C PRO A 131 3.47 -6.19 -24.55
N GLY A 132 4.52 -5.39 -24.57
CA GLY A 132 4.59 -4.14 -25.34
C GLY A 132 3.87 -2.94 -24.69
N CYS A 133 3.33 -3.09 -23.49
CA CYS A 133 2.73 -1.99 -22.73
C CYS A 133 3.53 -1.71 -21.46
N GLU A 134 3.67 -0.42 -21.14
CA GLU A 134 4.25 0.02 -19.86
C GLU A 134 3.21 -0.10 -18.74
N GLY A 135 3.66 -0.59 -17.57
CA GLY A 135 2.80 -0.82 -16.41
C GLY A 135 2.06 -2.15 -16.45
N ARG A 136 0.96 -2.23 -15.70
CA ARG A 136 0.11 -3.41 -15.58
C ARG A 136 -1.34 -3.06 -15.90
N CYS A 137 -1.98 -3.80 -16.77
CA CYS A 137 -3.40 -3.68 -17.05
C CYS A 137 -4.23 -4.33 -15.95
N GLY A 138 -5.35 -3.70 -15.55
CA GLY A 138 -6.29 -4.31 -14.61
C GLY A 138 -6.98 -5.52 -15.21
N MET A 139 -7.02 -6.61 -14.45
CA MET A 139 -7.80 -7.81 -14.73
C MET A 139 -8.71 -8.09 -13.55
N ALA A 140 -9.97 -8.47 -13.83
CA ALA A 140 -10.93 -8.85 -12.82
C ALA A 140 -11.29 -10.33 -12.96
N ALA A 141 -11.10 -11.10 -11.89
CA ALA A 141 -11.70 -12.43 -11.75
C ALA A 141 -13.08 -12.26 -11.10
N VAL A 142 -14.12 -12.74 -11.78
CA VAL A 142 -15.51 -12.51 -11.39
C VAL A 142 -16.23 -13.83 -11.17
N ARG A 143 -16.92 -13.96 -10.04
CA ARG A 143 -17.89 -15.02 -9.79
C ARG A 143 -19.29 -14.46 -9.93
N LEU A 144 -20.11 -15.12 -10.73
CA LEU A 144 -21.50 -14.74 -10.93
C LEU A 144 -22.40 -15.38 -9.87
N LYS A 145 -23.53 -14.72 -9.58
CA LYS A 145 -24.61 -15.32 -8.79
C LYS A 145 -25.23 -16.50 -9.55
N ASP A 146 -25.79 -17.43 -8.83
CA ASP A 146 -26.45 -18.61 -9.40
C ASP A 146 -27.52 -18.19 -10.41
N GLY A 147 -27.46 -18.81 -11.60
CA GLY A 147 -28.36 -18.51 -12.71
C GLY A 147 -28.04 -17.26 -13.53
N ALA A 148 -27.00 -16.50 -13.18
CA ALA A 148 -26.51 -15.39 -13.98
C ALA A 148 -25.54 -15.87 -15.07
N THR A 149 -25.58 -15.24 -16.24
CA THR A 149 -24.65 -15.43 -17.36
C THR A 149 -24.21 -14.07 -17.88
N PHE A 150 -23.03 -14.02 -18.51
CA PHE A 150 -22.62 -12.85 -19.30
C PHE A 150 -23.39 -12.76 -20.59
#